data_59cdefcf4a7a3b9c7de0b76b65f227b9
#
_entry.id   59cdefcf4a7a3b9c7de0b76b65f227b9
#
_cell.length_a   1.000
_cell.length_b   1.000
_cell.length_c   1.000
_cell.angle_alpha   90.00
_cell.angle_beta   90.00
_cell.angle_gamma   90.00
#
_symmetry.space_group_name_H-M   'P 1'
#
loop_
_entity.id
_entity.type
_entity.pdbx_description
1 polymer ?
#
loop_
_entity_poly.entity_id
_entity_poly.type
_entity_poly.pdbx_seq_one_letter_code
_entity_poly.pdbx_strand_id
1 'polypeptide(L)'
;MGVFPNIKMQERKVVTEPKGSILFGGAVLTVVGITALSVLLTEFPSIFKMIFGAIGMVCAGFGIRSVLQYIKEDKAFKAFVPMWDDGRGIYDKFAIELNNWQQGGETPKCCDGDTAYYLKLQRERLKKKGIQMRDSIMPVKGTGFGTATLSRKSLWYTTDMTYENIHRKMAFTNAQGTLYQREVDQIMYEVIAHTPNDEQTEKITLTCPNCGSLSPVSGLEEGCRYCGTRFKITDLFPRVVNLYFLRSESIANMKLILRNTMAVTMLVFYLVFALAGIATRETPGEIPGYLVSTFLVTLIFGGFTGYIIGCIRMIGARFDRDGQKSVPLVKLAQTKGKITNALKEYDPAFSYDKFEGQLVALIRMAVFAEQPEELACYRGGARDVRFADILEMTYTNGTVLNKMNREGDKLQLFLRTWWVNYSEQNGRVVKKGDCIDVVVSRDITRQEAPGFSITSVHCEGCGGSFDAVRQRRCPYCGSEYHMEKEGWIIESMMLS
;
A
#
# COMPACT_ATOMS: atom_id res chain seq x y z
N MET A 1 19.71 -24.84 7.92
CA MET A 1 20.28 -23.80 8.79
C MET A 1 19.99 -22.45 8.12
N GLY A 2 19.16 -21.61 8.75
CA GLY A 2 18.86 -20.30 8.19
C GLY A 2 20.10 -19.42 8.18
N VAL A 3 20.31 -18.69 7.10
CA VAL A 3 21.34 -17.65 6.99
C VAL A 3 20.85 -16.45 7.78
N PHE A 4 21.16 -16.40 9.07
CA PHE A 4 20.88 -15.24 9.88
C PHE A 4 22.16 -14.41 9.99
N PRO A 5 22.09 -13.12 9.68
CA PRO A 5 23.19 -12.24 10.03
C PRO A 5 23.36 -12.23 11.55
N ASN A 6 24.58 -12.31 12.04
CA ASN A 6 24.91 -12.09 13.44
C ASN A 6 24.75 -10.60 13.79
N ILE A 7 23.56 -10.07 13.58
CA ILE A 7 23.22 -8.69 13.90
C ILE A 7 22.70 -8.68 15.34
N LYS A 8 23.50 -8.18 16.27
CA LYS A 8 22.97 -7.73 17.56
C LYS A 8 22.09 -6.53 17.31
N MET A 9 20.80 -6.75 17.15
CA MET A 9 19.86 -5.66 17.05
C MET A 9 19.68 -4.99 18.40
N GLN A 10 20.01 -3.70 18.46
CA GLN A 10 19.58 -2.88 19.58
C GLN A 10 18.06 -2.76 19.53
N GLU A 11 17.41 -3.00 20.66
CA GLU A 11 15.99 -2.70 20.82
C GLU A 11 15.76 -1.22 20.50
N ARG A 12 15.08 -0.96 19.41
CA ARG A 12 14.72 0.41 19.04
C ARG A 12 13.45 0.83 19.74
N LYS A 13 13.45 2.04 20.27
CA LYS A 13 12.23 2.73 20.69
C LYS A 13 11.41 3.01 19.42
N VAL A 14 10.38 2.23 19.23
CA VAL A 14 9.47 2.41 18.09
C VAL A 14 8.52 3.55 18.42
N VAL A 15 8.63 4.63 17.66
CA VAL A 15 7.64 5.71 17.67
C VAL A 15 6.70 5.42 16.49
N THR A 16 5.46 5.09 16.80
CA THR A 16 4.43 4.86 15.79
C THR A 16 3.74 6.16 15.45
N GLU A 17 3.43 6.34 14.17
CA GLU A 17 2.58 7.45 13.74
C GLU A 17 1.23 7.39 14.48
N PRO A 18 0.81 8.49 15.13
CA PRO A 18 -0.45 8.50 15.84
C PRO A 18 -1.61 8.28 14.88
N LYS A 19 -2.54 7.40 15.26
CA LYS A 19 -3.69 7.09 14.42
C LYS A 19 -4.58 8.32 14.31
N GLY A 20 -4.79 8.84 13.10
CA GLY A 20 -5.71 9.96 12.84
C GLY A 20 -7.13 9.73 13.37
N SER A 21 -7.54 8.46 13.56
CA SER A 21 -8.79 8.09 14.22
C SER A 21 -8.87 8.52 15.69
N ILE A 22 -7.74 8.66 16.39
CA ILE A 22 -7.70 9.13 17.79
C ILE A 22 -8.00 10.63 17.84
N LEU A 23 -7.37 11.40 16.96
CA LEU A 23 -7.64 12.83 16.82
C LEU A 23 -9.11 13.07 16.47
N PHE A 24 -9.59 12.35 15.47
CA PHE A 24 -10.94 12.45 14.97
C PHE A 24 -11.97 12.07 16.04
N GLY A 25 -11.86 10.91 16.65
CA GLY A 25 -12.72 10.46 17.73
C GLY A 25 -12.69 11.39 18.93
N GLY A 26 -11.51 11.92 19.27
CA GLY A 26 -11.33 12.90 20.31
C GLY A 26 -12.04 14.23 20.03
N ALA A 27 -11.91 14.74 18.81
CA ALA A 27 -12.59 15.96 18.38
C ALA A 27 -14.13 15.80 18.40
N VAL A 28 -14.64 14.67 17.91
CA VAL A 28 -16.08 14.35 17.98
C VAL A 28 -16.59 14.34 19.41
N LEU A 29 -15.94 13.58 20.28
CA LEU A 29 -16.34 13.48 21.68
C LEU A 29 -16.27 14.85 22.38
N THR A 30 -15.29 15.68 22.06
CA THR A 30 -15.18 17.03 22.60
C THR A 30 -16.36 17.89 22.17
N VAL A 31 -16.71 17.88 20.88
CA VAL A 31 -17.85 18.63 20.35
C VAL A 31 -19.17 18.14 20.94
N VAL A 32 -19.40 16.83 20.97
CA VAL A 32 -20.59 16.22 21.57
C VAL A 32 -20.67 16.59 23.06
N GLY A 33 -19.55 16.54 23.78
CA GLY A 33 -19.46 16.89 25.17
C GLY A 33 -19.81 18.37 25.42
N ILE A 34 -19.26 19.30 24.66
CA ILE A 34 -19.54 20.73 24.74
C ILE A 34 -21.02 21.00 24.45
N THR A 35 -21.58 20.34 23.42
CA THR A 35 -23.01 20.51 23.07
C THR A 35 -23.92 19.96 24.17
N ALA A 36 -23.59 18.83 24.77
CA ALA A 36 -24.34 18.30 25.89
C ALA A 36 -24.25 19.23 27.11
N LEU A 37 -23.10 19.86 27.36
CA LEU A 37 -22.94 20.87 28.43
C LEU A 37 -23.75 22.15 28.14
N SER A 38 -23.95 22.55 26.88
CA SER A 38 -24.76 23.72 26.59
C SER A 38 -26.23 23.58 27.01
N VAL A 39 -26.73 22.35 27.18
CA VAL A 39 -28.05 22.08 27.72
C VAL A 39 -28.21 22.62 29.15
N LEU A 40 -27.12 22.77 29.93
CA LEU A 40 -27.14 23.36 31.27
C LEU A 40 -27.60 24.85 31.25
N LEU A 41 -27.38 25.51 30.11
CA LEU A 41 -27.76 26.93 29.92
C LEU A 41 -29.20 27.10 29.40
N THR A 42 -29.93 26.03 29.17
CA THR A 42 -31.31 26.06 28.66
C THR A 42 -32.32 25.88 29.81
N GLU A 43 -33.60 26.12 29.53
CA GLU A 43 -34.70 25.98 30.49
C GLU A 43 -35.26 24.54 30.64
N PHE A 44 -34.46 23.53 30.33
CA PHE A 44 -34.86 22.12 30.50
C PHE A 44 -35.06 21.73 31.98
N PRO A 45 -35.91 20.70 32.24
CA PRO A 45 -36.07 20.15 33.57
C PRO A 45 -34.76 19.74 34.22
N SER A 46 -34.63 19.94 35.55
CA SER A 46 -33.38 19.75 36.31
C SER A 46 -32.77 18.34 36.11
N ILE A 47 -33.61 17.32 35.98
CA ILE A 47 -33.15 15.93 35.78
C ILE A 47 -32.41 15.78 34.42
N PHE A 48 -32.91 16.40 33.35
CA PHE A 48 -32.26 16.38 32.05
C PHE A 48 -30.93 17.15 32.07
N LYS A 49 -30.89 18.29 32.76
CA LYS A 49 -29.65 19.06 32.95
C LYS A 49 -28.59 18.23 33.65
N MET A 50 -28.93 17.49 34.70
CA MET A 50 -27.99 16.62 35.41
C MET A 50 -27.47 15.50 34.51
N ILE A 51 -28.34 14.82 33.76
CA ILE A 51 -27.95 13.72 32.88
C ILE A 51 -27.05 14.23 31.74
N PHE A 52 -27.51 15.26 30.99
CA PHE A 52 -26.74 15.81 29.90
C PHE A 52 -25.45 16.50 30.35
N GLY A 53 -25.46 17.13 31.52
CA GLY A 53 -24.27 17.69 32.13
C GLY A 53 -23.21 16.63 32.47
N ALA A 54 -23.63 15.51 33.08
CA ALA A 54 -22.73 14.39 33.37
C ALA A 54 -22.16 13.76 32.11
N ILE A 55 -23.02 13.46 31.13
CA ILE A 55 -22.59 12.91 29.83
C ILE A 55 -21.66 13.91 29.13
N GLY A 56 -22.00 15.19 29.15
CA GLY A 56 -21.18 16.24 28.52
C GLY A 56 -19.78 16.34 29.13
N MET A 57 -19.67 16.31 30.46
CA MET A 57 -18.36 16.32 31.13
C MET A 57 -17.52 15.09 30.78
N VAL A 58 -18.12 13.90 30.80
CA VAL A 58 -17.41 12.66 30.46
C VAL A 58 -16.94 12.69 29.01
N CYS A 59 -17.83 13.00 28.06
CA CYS A 59 -17.48 13.06 26.63
C CYS A 59 -16.42 14.12 26.32
N ALA A 60 -16.57 15.34 26.91
CA ALA A 60 -15.57 16.40 26.72
C ALA A 60 -14.22 16.02 27.31
N GLY A 61 -14.21 15.45 28.53
CA GLY A 61 -12.99 15.01 29.22
C GLY A 61 -12.23 13.93 28.41
N PHE A 62 -12.93 12.90 27.96
CA PHE A 62 -12.33 11.85 27.11
C PHE A 62 -11.89 12.41 25.76
N GLY A 63 -12.68 13.29 25.15
CA GLY A 63 -12.35 13.93 23.88
C GLY A 63 -11.08 14.76 23.97
N ILE A 64 -10.98 15.65 24.94
CA ILE A 64 -9.80 16.49 25.19
C ILE A 64 -8.57 15.62 25.47
N ARG A 65 -8.72 14.59 26.32
CA ARG A 65 -7.62 13.66 26.63
C ARG A 65 -7.10 12.98 25.36
N SER A 66 -7.99 12.50 24.48
CA SER A 66 -7.61 11.84 23.23
C SER A 66 -6.89 12.80 22.28
N VAL A 67 -7.35 14.05 22.16
CA VAL A 67 -6.68 15.09 21.36
C VAL A 67 -5.29 15.40 21.92
N LEU A 68 -5.15 15.56 23.23
CA LEU A 68 -3.87 15.82 23.87
C LEU A 68 -2.90 14.64 23.71
N GLN A 69 -3.41 13.41 23.82
CA GLN A 69 -2.63 12.20 23.56
C GLN A 69 -2.13 12.18 22.11
N TYR A 70 -3.00 12.45 21.14
CA TYR A 70 -2.61 12.54 19.73
C TYR A 70 -1.51 13.58 19.51
N ILE A 71 -1.66 14.80 20.06
CA ILE A 71 -0.67 15.86 19.94
C ILE A 71 0.68 15.44 20.54
N LYS A 72 0.66 14.75 21.68
CA LYS A 72 1.88 14.24 22.32
C LYS A 72 2.57 13.18 21.45
N GLU A 73 1.80 12.23 20.91
CA GLU A 73 2.29 11.18 20.04
C GLU A 73 2.79 11.75 18.72
N ASP A 74 2.10 12.72 18.11
CA ASP A 74 2.50 13.41 16.88
C ASP A 74 3.80 14.21 17.07
N LYS A 75 3.95 14.90 18.20
CA LYS A 75 5.22 15.57 18.55
C LYS A 75 6.36 14.58 18.70
N ALA A 76 6.12 13.46 19.38
CA ALA A 76 7.12 12.41 19.56
C ALA A 76 7.49 11.77 18.22
N PHE A 77 6.54 11.58 17.33
CA PHE A 77 6.75 11.06 15.98
C PHE A 77 7.55 12.04 15.11
N LYS A 78 7.19 13.32 15.12
CA LYS A 78 7.92 14.37 14.37
C LYS A 78 9.33 14.64 14.90
N ALA A 79 9.54 14.46 16.20
CA ALA A 79 10.87 14.53 16.81
C ALA A 79 11.71 13.27 16.59
N PHE A 80 11.07 12.18 16.14
CA PHE A 80 11.77 10.97 15.75
C PHE A 80 12.38 11.19 14.37
N VAL A 81 13.66 11.51 14.36
CA VAL A 81 14.46 11.52 13.13
C VAL A 81 14.71 10.07 12.78
N PRO A 82 14.16 9.55 11.67
CA PRO A 82 14.54 8.24 11.18
C PRO A 82 16.05 8.27 10.97
N MET A 83 16.76 7.21 11.33
CA MET A 83 18.22 7.13 11.11
C MET A 83 18.56 7.09 9.61
N TRP A 84 17.56 7.00 8.78
CA TRP A 84 17.62 7.12 7.35
C TRP A 84 16.60 8.16 6.89
N ASP A 85 17.08 9.22 6.28
CA ASP A 85 16.29 10.38 5.85
C ASP A 85 16.37 10.64 4.34
N ASP A 86 16.83 9.66 3.56
CA ASP A 86 17.03 9.82 2.12
C ASP A 86 15.94 9.13 1.27
N GLY A 87 14.69 9.16 1.72
CA GLY A 87 13.57 8.70 0.91
C GLY A 87 13.48 9.41 -0.44
N ARG A 88 13.89 10.69 -0.50
CA ARG A 88 13.96 11.44 -1.74
C ARG A 88 15.04 10.90 -2.68
N GLY A 89 16.23 10.62 -2.17
CA GLY A 89 17.35 10.12 -2.98
C GLY A 89 17.04 8.75 -3.60
N ILE A 90 16.42 7.84 -2.85
CA ILE A 90 16.01 6.53 -3.37
C ILE A 90 14.89 6.70 -4.40
N TYR A 91 13.89 7.55 -4.12
CA TYR A 91 12.82 7.86 -5.05
C TYR A 91 13.36 8.39 -6.38
N ASP A 92 14.20 9.42 -6.35
CA ASP A 92 14.78 10.03 -7.53
C ASP A 92 15.65 9.02 -8.30
N LYS A 93 16.44 8.23 -7.58
CA LYS A 93 17.29 7.19 -8.17
C LYS A 93 16.44 6.15 -8.89
N PHE A 94 15.40 5.64 -8.25
CA PHE A 94 14.53 4.64 -8.87
C PHE A 94 13.78 5.21 -10.09
N ALA A 95 13.25 6.42 -10.00
CA ALA A 95 12.58 7.09 -11.12
C ALA A 95 13.51 7.25 -12.33
N ILE A 96 14.79 7.62 -12.09
CA ILE A 96 15.80 7.71 -13.15
C ILE A 96 16.11 6.33 -13.73
N GLU A 97 16.37 5.33 -12.89
CA GLU A 97 16.66 3.97 -13.33
C GLU A 97 15.48 3.36 -14.10
N LEU A 98 14.24 3.60 -13.65
CA LEU A 98 13.03 3.15 -14.33
C LEU A 98 12.87 3.82 -15.70
N ASN A 99 13.06 5.14 -15.79
CA ASN A 99 13.04 5.85 -17.07
C ASN A 99 14.12 5.32 -18.04
N ASN A 100 15.34 5.06 -17.55
CA ASN A 100 16.41 4.48 -18.34
C ASN A 100 16.06 3.06 -18.82
N TRP A 101 15.48 2.26 -17.94
CA TRP A 101 15.00 0.91 -18.30
C TRP A 101 13.94 0.97 -19.39
N GLN A 102 13.00 1.90 -19.33
CA GLN A 102 11.97 2.12 -20.35
C GLN A 102 12.56 2.46 -21.72
N GLN A 103 13.72 3.10 -21.74
CA GLN A 103 14.47 3.45 -22.99
C GLN A 103 15.39 2.33 -23.45
N GLY A 104 15.33 1.15 -22.87
CA GLY A 104 16.15 -0.01 -23.24
C GLY A 104 17.40 -0.21 -22.39
N GLY A 105 17.61 0.62 -21.35
CA GLY A 105 18.71 0.49 -20.40
C GLY A 105 18.60 -0.73 -19.47
N GLU A 106 19.50 -0.83 -18.50
CA GLU A 106 19.52 -1.93 -17.52
C GLU A 106 18.29 -1.94 -16.61
N THR A 107 18.01 -3.09 -16.03
CA THR A 107 16.97 -3.22 -15.00
C THR A 107 17.33 -2.40 -13.78
N PRO A 108 16.37 -1.68 -13.16
CA PRO A 108 16.63 -0.90 -11.95
C PRO A 108 17.31 -1.73 -10.87
N LYS A 109 18.33 -1.15 -10.22
CA LYS A 109 19.13 -1.83 -9.18
C LYS A 109 18.65 -1.50 -7.76
N CYS A 110 17.96 -0.37 -7.59
CA CYS A 110 17.44 0.05 -6.27
C CYS A 110 16.05 -0.48 -5.93
N CYS A 111 15.51 -1.44 -6.69
CA CYS A 111 14.31 -2.19 -6.35
C CYS A 111 14.65 -3.59 -5.85
N ASP A 112 13.65 -4.27 -5.30
CA ASP A 112 13.80 -5.66 -4.89
C ASP A 112 13.91 -6.61 -6.10
N GLY A 113 14.39 -7.82 -5.84
CA GLY A 113 14.61 -8.81 -6.90
C GLY A 113 13.33 -9.24 -7.62
N ASP A 114 12.18 -9.24 -6.95
CA ASP A 114 10.89 -9.59 -7.56
C ASP A 114 10.43 -8.49 -8.50
N THR A 115 10.59 -7.23 -8.11
CA THR A 115 10.35 -6.07 -8.97
C THR A 115 11.25 -6.09 -10.19
N ALA A 116 12.55 -6.30 -10.00
CA ALA A 116 13.50 -6.40 -11.10
C ALA A 116 13.14 -7.54 -12.06
N TYR A 117 12.68 -8.67 -11.53
CA TYR A 117 12.37 -9.83 -12.35
C TYR A 117 11.08 -9.65 -13.18
N TYR A 118 9.99 -9.13 -12.59
CA TYR A 118 8.79 -8.89 -13.40
C TYR A 118 9.02 -7.84 -14.49
N LEU A 119 9.81 -6.80 -14.22
CA LEU A 119 10.19 -5.82 -15.25
C LEU A 119 10.92 -6.50 -16.43
N LYS A 120 11.81 -7.44 -16.12
CA LYS A 120 12.49 -8.22 -17.17
C LYS A 120 11.49 -9.04 -17.99
N LEU A 121 10.57 -9.78 -17.34
CA LEU A 121 9.54 -10.58 -18.00
C LEU A 121 8.63 -9.70 -18.89
N GLN A 122 8.26 -8.52 -18.40
CA GLN A 122 7.48 -7.55 -19.16
C GLN A 122 8.21 -7.12 -20.44
N ARG A 123 9.50 -6.80 -20.34
CA ARG A 123 10.32 -6.41 -21.50
C ARG A 123 10.42 -7.55 -22.54
N GLU A 124 10.61 -8.78 -22.06
CA GLU A 124 10.65 -9.96 -22.92
C GLU A 124 9.33 -10.13 -23.69
N ARG A 125 8.19 -9.96 -23.02
CA ARG A 125 6.86 -9.99 -23.64
C ARG A 125 6.67 -8.90 -24.68
N LEU A 126 7.01 -7.65 -24.35
CA LEU A 126 6.92 -6.51 -25.28
C LEU A 126 7.77 -6.76 -26.53
N LYS A 127 9.01 -7.25 -26.35
CA LYS A 127 9.91 -7.60 -27.44
C LYS A 127 9.34 -8.71 -28.32
N LYS A 128 8.77 -9.76 -27.72
CA LYS A 128 8.15 -10.87 -28.47
C LYS A 128 6.95 -10.41 -29.30
N LYS A 129 6.17 -9.45 -28.80
CA LYS A 129 5.03 -8.86 -29.52
C LYS A 129 5.46 -7.76 -30.52
N GLY A 130 6.74 -7.43 -30.62
CA GLY A 130 7.23 -6.36 -31.49
C GLY A 130 6.74 -4.96 -31.07
N ILE A 131 6.38 -4.79 -29.79
CA ILE A 131 5.86 -3.54 -29.23
C ILE A 131 6.93 -2.88 -28.37
N GLN A 132 7.12 -1.59 -28.57
CA GLN A 132 7.92 -0.71 -27.72
C GLN A 132 7.02 0.07 -26.77
N MET A 133 7.29 0.03 -25.49
CA MET A 133 6.68 0.89 -24.48
C MET A 133 7.66 2.00 -24.13
N ARG A 134 7.18 3.24 -24.11
CA ARG A 134 7.90 4.40 -23.60
C ARG A 134 7.05 5.03 -22.51
N ASP A 135 7.61 5.16 -21.34
CA ASP A 135 6.94 5.75 -20.19
C ASP A 135 7.88 6.80 -19.58
N SER A 136 7.52 8.06 -19.69
CA SER A 136 8.29 9.19 -19.16
C SER A 136 7.58 9.75 -17.94
N ILE A 137 8.30 9.78 -16.83
CA ILE A 137 7.85 10.26 -15.53
C ILE A 137 8.59 11.55 -15.23
N MET A 138 7.87 12.66 -15.11
CA MET A 138 8.44 13.97 -14.84
C MET A 138 7.76 14.60 -13.62
N PRO A 139 8.51 15.11 -12.62
CA PRO A 139 7.92 15.85 -11.51
C PRO A 139 7.13 17.07 -11.99
N VAL A 140 5.96 17.30 -11.39
CA VAL A 140 5.17 18.52 -11.66
C VAL A 140 5.72 19.65 -10.80
N LYS A 141 6.22 20.72 -11.45
CA LYS A 141 6.79 21.88 -10.76
C LYS A 141 5.75 22.53 -9.84
N GLY A 142 6.17 22.88 -8.62
CA GLY A 142 5.34 23.59 -7.65
C GLY A 142 4.37 22.71 -6.86
N THR A 143 4.36 21.41 -7.08
CA THR A 143 3.65 20.45 -6.23
C THR A 143 4.61 19.84 -5.21
N GLY A 144 4.16 19.70 -3.97
CA GLY A 144 5.02 19.20 -2.90
C GLY A 144 5.36 17.73 -3.06
N PHE A 145 6.59 17.41 -2.75
CA PHE A 145 7.03 16.05 -2.44
C PHE A 145 6.55 15.68 -1.03
N GLY A 146 6.04 14.51 -0.86
CA GLY A 146 5.59 14.00 0.43
C GLY A 146 6.22 12.66 0.76
N THR A 147 6.60 12.50 1.99
CA THR A 147 7.00 11.20 2.55
C THR A 147 6.12 10.91 3.74
N ALA A 148 5.45 9.77 3.71
CA ALA A 148 4.75 9.24 4.86
C ALA A 148 5.54 8.06 5.39
N THR A 149 6.24 8.26 6.50
CA THR A 149 6.92 7.17 7.19
C THR A 149 5.88 6.35 7.92
N LEU A 150 5.59 5.18 7.40
CA LEU A 150 4.80 4.17 8.07
C LEU A 150 5.75 3.33 8.91
N SER A 151 6.25 3.89 10.03
CA SER A 151 7.10 3.14 10.94
C SER A 151 6.32 1.96 11.50
N ARG A 152 6.47 0.82 10.89
CA ARG A 152 5.95 -0.43 11.40
C ARG A 152 7.05 -1.16 12.08
N LYS A 153 6.70 -1.67 13.25
CA LYS A 153 7.59 -2.49 14.04
C LYS A 153 7.82 -3.80 13.31
N SER A 154 8.81 -3.82 12.43
CA SER A 154 9.54 -5.03 12.13
C SER A 154 10.81 -5.00 12.96
N LEU A 155 11.23 -6.14 13.46
CA LEU A 155 12.53 -6.29 14.15
C LEU A 155 13.70 -5.99 13.18
N TRP A 156 13.47 -6.07 11.87
CA TRP A 156 14.50 -6.15 10.86
C TRP A 156 14.49 -5.02 9.85
N TYR A 157 13.36 -4.38 9.60
CA TYR A 157 13.24 -3.32 8.60
C TYR A 157 12.11 -2.34 8.93
N THR A 158 12.18 -1.17 8.34
CA THR A 158 11.10 -0.19 8.26
C THR A 158 10.65 -0.05 6.82
N THR A 159 9.41 0.38 6.61
CA THR A 159 8.89 0.72 5.30
C THR A 159 8.45 2.17 5.28
N ASP A 160 8.94 2.91 4.31
CA ASP A 160 8.54 4.29 4.05
C ASP A 160 7.75 4.37 2.77
N MET A 161 6.68 5.14 2.79
CA MET A 161 5.90 5.45 1.60
C MET A 161 6.25 6.87 1.14
N THR A 162 6.88 6.97 0.00
CA THR A 162 7.29 8.23 -0.62
C THR A 162 6.41 8.51 -1.83
N TYR A 163 6.02 9.76 -2.03
CA TYR A 163 5.15 10.12 -3.15
C TYR A 163 5.44 11.49 -3.73
N GLU A 164 5.19 11.64 -5.02
CA GLU A 164 5.31 12.89 -5.75
C GLU A 164 4.24 13.01 -6.83
N ASN A 165 3.81 14.26 -7.08
CA ASN A 165 2.97 14.55 -8.24
C ASN A 165 3.84 14.55 -9.48
N ILE A 166 3.43 13.77 -10.47
CA ILE A 166 4.16 13.56 -11.71
C ILE A 166 3.28 13.82 -12.92
N HIS A 167 3.89 14.27 -13.98
CA HIS A 167 3.34 14.23 -15.34
C HIS A 167 3.87 12.98 -16.01
N ARG A 168 2.98 12.03 -16.32
CA ARG A 168 3.32 10.75 -16.93
C ARG A 168 2.89 10.73 -18.37
N LYS A 169 3.84 10.46 -19.27
CA LYS A 169 3.60 10.29 -20.70
C LYS A 169 3.94 8.86 -21.09
N MET A 170 2.93 8.09 -21.44
CA MET A 170 3.04 6.69 -21.83
C MET A 170 2.68 6.53 -23.30
N ALA A 171 3.48 5.79 -24.06
CA ALA A 171 3.21 5.43 -25.44
C ALA A 171 3.59 3.99 -25.71
N PHE A 172 2.76 3.31 -26.51
CA PHE A 172 3.05 2.01 -27.10
C PHE A 172 3.15 2.19 -28.62
N THR A 173 4.24 1.71 -29.18
CA THR A 173 4.52 1.83 -30.61
C THR A 173 4.98 0.47 -31.17
N ASN A 174 4.75 0.24 -32.45
CA ASN A 174 5.30 -0.88 -33.20
C ASN A 174 5.85 -0.39 -34.55
N ALA A 175 6.20 -1.30 -35.44
CA ALA A 175 6.71 -0.96 -36.76
C ALA A 175 5.71 -0.17 -37.64
N GLN A 176 4.41 -0.29 -37.39
CA GLN A 176 3.35 0.38 -38.13
C GLN A 176 3.03 1.78 -37.55
N GLY A 177 3.49 2.10 -36.36
CA GLY A 177 3.28 3.41 -35.74
C GLY A 177 2.83 3.37 -34.28
N THR A 178 2.12 4.40 -33.83
CA THR A 178 1.64 4.54 -32.46
C THR A 178 0.35 3.74 -32.25
N LEU A 179 0.39 2.76 -31.36
CA LEU A 179 -0.76 1.94 -30.98
C LEU A 179 -1.61 2.59 -29.88
N TYR A 180 -0.96 3.37 -29.00
CA TYR A 180 -1.58 4.08 -27.91
C TYR A 180 -0.65 5.18 -27.39
N GLN A 181 -1.25 6.29 -26.99
CA GLN A 181 -0.53 7.37 -26.30
C GLN A 181 -1.44 8.02 -25.26
N ARG A 182 -0.89 8.34 -24.10
CA ARG A 182 -1.58 9.05 -23.03
C ARG A 182 -0.61 9.95 -22.29
N GLU A 183 -1.09 11.13 -21.94
CA GLU A 183 -0.45 12.06 -21.02
C GLU A 183 -1.43 12.34 -19.87
N VAL A 184 -0.96 12.25 -18.63
CA VAL A 184 -1.82 12.39 -17.46
C VAL A 184 -1.02 12.79 -16.23
N ASP A 185 -1.61 13.65 -15.40
CA ASP A 185 -1.06 13.95 -14.08
C ASP A 185 -1.49 12.88 -13.08
N GLN A 186 -0.51 12.30 -12.41
CA GLN A 186 -0.69 11.24 -11.42
C GLN A 186 0.14 11.54 -10.17
N ILE A 187 -0.13 10.80 -9.12
CA ILE A 187 0.75 10.72 -7.96
C ILE A 187 1.45 9.37 -8.06
N MET A 188 2.76 9.39 -8.17
CA MET A 188 3.60 8.19 -8.10
C MET A 188 3.91 7.91 -6.63
N TYR A 189 3.64 6.69 -6.20
CA TYR A 189 3.95 6.19 -4.88
C TYR A 189 4.99 5.10 -4.97
N GLU A 190 5.97 5.18 -4.10
CA GLU A 190 6.96 4.11 -3.89
C GLU A 190 6.93 3.69 -2.43
N VAL A 191 6.89 2.39 -2.20
CA VAL A 191 7.11 1.79 -0.88
C VAL A 191 8.55 1.32 -0.84
N ILE A 192 9.34 1.92 0.05
CA ILE A 192 10.76 1.67 0.20
C ILE A 192 10.98 0.93 1.51
N ALA A 193 11.55 -0.26 1.43
CA ALA A 193 11.99 -1.01 2.59
C ALA A 193 13.47 -0.76 2.84
N HIS A 194 13.82 -0.52 4.10
CA HIS A 194 15.22 -0.32 4.51
C HIS A 194 15.48 -0.88 5.90
N THR A 195 16.75 -1.17 6.19
CA THR A 195 17.15 -1.57 7.53
C THR A 195 17.21 -0.36 8.45
N PRO A 196 17.01 -0.57 9.73
CA PRO A 196 17.08 0.49 10.71
C PRO A 196 18.46 1.16 10.85
N ASN A 197 19.53 0.64 10.24
CA ASN A 197 20.89 1.05 10.56
C ASN A 197 21.85 0.88 9.36
N ASP A 198 21.73 1.76 8.36
CA ASP A 198 22.45 1.62 7.08
C ASP A 198 23.99 1.67 7.25
N GLU A 199 24.52 2.48 8.19
CA GLU A 199 25.96 2.55 8.45
C GLU A 199 26.56 1.23 8.99
N GLN A 200 25.73 0.39 9.61
CA GLN A 200 26.20 -0.91 10.12
C GLN A 200 26.09 -2.01 9.07
N THR A 201 25.30 -1.80 8.01
CA THR A 201 25.07 -2.81 6.98
C THR A 201 26.35 -3.15 6.21
N GLU A 202 27.22 -2.18 5.97
CA GLU A 202 28.52 -2.39 5.33
C GLU A 202 29.49 -3.25 6.14
N LYS A 203 29.32 -3.26 7.47
CA LYS A 203 30.16 -4.05 8.41
C LYS A 203 29.64 -5.46 8.65
N ILE A 204 28.46 -5.78 8.14
CA ILE A 204 27.85 -7.10 8.33
C ILE A 204 28.50 -8.09 7.40
N THR A 205 29.00 -9.18 7.96
CA THR A 205 29.46 -10.33 7.20
C THR A 205 28.47 -11.48 7.33
N LEU A 206 28.29 -12.21 6.25
CA LEU A 206 27.47 -13.41 6.17
C LEU A 206 28.31 -14.61 5.82
N THR A 207 27.95 -15.71 6.42
CA THR A 207 28.46 -17.00 5.98
C THR A 207 27.62 -17.51 4.83
N CYS A 208 28.24 -17.73 3.69
CA CYS A 208 27.54 -18.30 2.54
C CYS A 208 26.98 -19.69 2.90
N PRO A 209 25.67 -19.95 2.75
CA PRO A 209 25.06 -21.21 3.13
C PRO A 209 25.53 -22.37 2.23
N ASN A 210 26.07 -22.03 1.05
CA ASN A 210 26.50 -23.01 0.09
C ASN A 210 27.96 -23.49 0.34
N CYS A 211 28.88 -22.55 0.52
CA CYS A 211 30.30 -22.88 0.60
C CYS A 211 30.95 -22.52 1.96
N GLY A 212 30.20 -21.94 2.89
CA GLY A 212 30.70 -21.55 4.21
C GLY A 212 31.64 -20.37 4.25
N SER A 213 31.90 -19.69 3.10
CA SER A 213 32.78 -18.52 3.05
C SER A 213 32.13 -17.29 3.68
N LEU A 214 32.92 -16.47 4.36
CA LEU A 214 32.48 -15.17 4.88
C LEU A 214 32.58 -14.10 3.78
N SER A 215 31.51 -13.37 3.58
CA SER A 215 31.45 -12.26 2.63
C SER A 215 30.76 -11.06 3.25
N PRO A 216 31.18 -9.82 2.97
CA PRO A 216 30.43 -8.64 3.37
C PRO A 216 29.10 -8.60 2.63
N VAL A 217 28.02 -8.17 3.32
CA VAL A 217 26.67 -8.11 2.77
C VAL A 217 26.60 -7.25 1.52
N SER A 218 27.32 -6.11 1.50
CA SER A 218 27.39 -5.22 0.36
C SER A 218 27.92 -5.86 -0.95
N GLY A 219 28.68 -6.94 -0.84
CA GLY A 219 29.21 -7.67 -2.00
C GLY A 219 28.33 -8.84 -2.45
N LEU A 220 27.28 -9.19 -1.71
CA LEU A 220 26.49 -10.40 -1.97
C LEU A 220 25.38 -10.21 -3.02
N GLU A 221 25.09 -8.98 -3.41
CA GLU A 221 24.11 -8.72 -4.50
C GLU A 221 24.56 -9.34 -5.84
N GLU A 222 25.87 -9.35 -6.09
CA GLU A 222 26.45 -9.96 -7.28
C GLU A 222 26.61 -11.48 -7.14
N GLY A 223 26.43 -11.99 -5.93
CA GLY A 223 26.61 -13.37 -5.55
C GLY A 223 27.86 -13.61 -4.68
N CYS A 224 27.93 -14.80 -4.09
CA CYS A 224 29.10 -15.19 -3.32
C CYS A 224 30.35 -15.22 -4.23
N ARG A 225 31.40 -14.52 -3.84
CA ARG A 225 32.66 -14.43 -4.63
C ARG A 225 33.38 -15.77 -4.83
N TYR A 226 33.03 -16.77 -4.01
CA TYR A 226 33.70 -18.08 -4.05
C TYR A 226 32.89 -19.14 -4.82
N CYS A 227 31.56 -19.16 -4.66
CA CYS A 227 30.73 -20.20 -5.27
C CYS A 227 29.60 -19.66 -6.17
N GLY A 228 29.50 -18.34 -6.33
CA GLY A 228 28.51 -17.73 -7.19
C GLY A 228 27.06 -17.78 -6.66
N THR A 229 26.82 -18.33 -5.47
CA THR A 229 25.48 -18.33 -4.87
C THR A 229 24.94 -16.90 -4.77
N ARG A 230 23.82 -16.64 -5.41
CA ARG A 230 23.18 -15.34 -5.39
C ARG A 230 22.20 -15.21 -4.24
N PHE A 231 22.18 -14.04 -3.64
CA PHE A 231 21.30 -13.71 -2.55
C PHE A 231 20.33 -12.62 -2.97
N LYS A 232 19.09 -12.73 -2.54
CA LYS A 232 18.12 -11.64 -2.64
C LYS A 232 18.20 -10.87 -1.32
N ILE A 233 18.80 -9.68 -1.36
CA ILE A 233 18.90 -8.80 -0.21
C ILE A 233 17.82 -7.74 -0.36
N THR A 234 16.63 -7.97 0.21
CA THR A 234 15.49 -7.06 0.06
C THR A 234 15.40 -6.02 1.15
N ASP A 235 15.90 -6.33 2.34
CA ASP A 235 15.60 -5.58 3.56
C ASP A 235 16.83 -4.99 4.25
N LEU A 236 18.04 -5.26 3.76
CA LEU A 236 19.28 -4.72 4.35
C LEU A 236 19.71 -3.38 3.77
N PHE A 237 19.23 -3.05 2.58
CA PHE A 237 19.51 -1.79 1.90
C PHE A 237 18.19 -1.12 1.52
N PRO A 238 18.17 0.22 1.38
CA PRO A 238 16.99 0.87 0.85
C PRO A 238 16.63 0.30 -0.53
N ARG A 239 15.43 -0.28 -0.64
CA ARG A 239 14.92 -0.91 -1.86
C ARG A 239 13.47 -0.54 -2.08
N VAL A 240 13.12 -0.22 -3.32
CA VAL A 240 11.72 -0.07 -3.71
C VAL A 240 11.11 -1.46 -3.83
N VAL A 241 10.12 -1.74 -2.98
CA VAL A 241 9.41 -3.03 -2.93
C VAL A 241 8.03 -2.97 -3.55
N ASN A 242 7.50 -1.77 -3.79
CA ASN A 242 6.23 -1.57 -4.49
C ASN A 242 6.21 -0.21 -5.17
N LEU A 243 5.56 -0.17 -6.32
CA LEU A 243 5.35 1.01 -7.13
C LEU A 243 3.91 1.02 -7.63
N TYR A 244 3.21 2.14 -7.44
CA TYR A 244 1.87 2.33 -7.99
C TYR A 244 1.56 3.80 -8.28
N PHE A 245 0.58 4.00 -9.14
CA PHE A 245 0.18 5.32 -9.59
C PHE A 245 -1.30 5.55 -9.27
N LEU A 246 -1.58 6.68 -8.62
CA LEU A 246 -2.95 7.12 -8.40
C LEU A 246 -3.22 8.39 -9.20
N ARG A 247 -4.48 8.64 -9.51
CA ARG A 247 -4.88 9.88 -10.17
C ARG A 247 -4.53 11.08 -9.31
N SER A 248 -3.88 12.08 -9.90
CA SER A 248 -3.68 13.37 -9.27
C SER A 248 -4.95 14.21 -9.48
N GLU A 249 -5.71 14.42 -8.40
CA GLU A 249 -6.72 15.47 -8.38
C GLU A 249 -6.05 16.78 -8.01
N SER A 250 -6.31 17.85 -8.76
CA SER A 250 -5.77 19.14 -8.42
C SER A 250 -6.23 19.55 -7.01
N ILE A 251 -5.37 20.22 -6.25
CA ILE A 251 -5.70 20.74 -4.90
C ILE A 251 -6.96 21.61 -4.97
N ALA A 252 -7.15 22.35 -6.07
CA ALA A 252 -8.34 23.15 -6.31
C ALA A 252 -9.60 22.27 -6.41
N ASN A 253 -9.55 21.16 -7.16
CA ASN A 253 -10.67 20.22 -7.26
C ASN A 253 -10.97 19.53 -5.93
N MET A 254 -9.94 19.13 -5.17
CA MET A 254 -10.14 18.56 -3.85
C MET A 254 -10.78 19.56 -2.88
N LYS A 255 -10.32 20.81 -2.87
CA LYS A 255 -10.93 21.88 -2.07
C LYS A 255 -12.37 22.14 -2.50
N LEU A 256 -12.66 22.10 -3.80
CA LEU A 256 -14.01 22.30 -4.35
C LEU A 256 -14.94 21.15 -3.93
N ILE A 257 -14.50 19.89 -4.04
CA ILE A 257 -15.25 18.71 -3.58
C ILE A 257 -15.58 18.84 -2.09
N LEU A 258 -14.59 19.17 -1.27
CA LEU A 258 -14.78 19.34 0.17
C LEU A 258 -15.78 20.45 0.48
N ARG A 259 -15.55 21.66 -0.07
CA ARG A 259 -16.41 22.82 0.14
C ARG A 259 -17.86 22.56 -0.29
N ASN A 260 -18.05 22.01 -1.49
CA ASN A 260 -19.39 21.75 -2.00
C ASN A 260 -20.11 20.67 -1.18
N THR A 261 -19.39 19.62 -0.77
CA THR A 261 -19.96 18.56 0.08
C THR A 261 -20.37 19.12 1.45
N MET A 262 -19.52 19.93 2.07
CA MET A 262 -19.85 20.58 3.34
C MET A 262 -21.07 21.52 3.21
N ALA A 263 -21.08 22.36 2.18
CA ALA A 263 -22.19 23.30 1.94
C ALA A 263 -23.53 22.57 1.73
N VAL A 264 -23.54 21.53 0.90
CA VAL A 264 -24.75 20.72 0.66
C VAL A 264 -25.21 20.02 1.93
N THR A 265 -24.29 19.43 2.69
CA THR A 265 -24.64 18.73 3.93
C THR A 265 -25.19 19.70 4.97
N MET A 266 -24.57 20.87 5.16
CA MET A 266 -25.07 21.91 6.04
C MET A 266 -26.48 22.36 5.63
N LEU A 267 -26.71 22.60 4.33
CA LEU A 267 -28.01 23.01 3.84
C LEU A 267 -29.09 21.96 4.11
N VAL A 268 -28.79 20.68 3.82
CA VAL A 268 -29.74 19.58 4.08
C VAL A 268 -30.07 19.49 5.56
N PHE A 269 -29.07 19.51 6.45
CA PHE A 269 -29.29 19.48 7.89
C PHE A 269 -30.13 20.68 8.35
N TYR A 270 -29.80 21.88 7.87
CA TYR A 270 -30.56 23.08 8.22
C TYR A 270 -32.03 22.96 7.82
N LEU A 271 -32.29 22.57 6.57
CA LEU A 271 -33.67 22.43 6.07
C LEU A 271 -34.46 21.39 6.87
N VAL A 272 -33.85 20.20 7.14
CA VAL A 272 -34.51 19.14 7.90
C VAL A 272 -34.87 19.60 9.30
N PHE A 273 -33.90 20.19 10.03
CA PHE A 273 -34.14 20.64 11.40
C PHE A 273 -35.03 21.87 11.47
N ALA A 274 -34.91 22.82 10.54
CA ALA A 274 -35.75 24.01 10.48
C ALA A 274 -37.23 23.62 10.22
N LEU A 275 -37.48 22.77 9.23
CA LEU A 275 -38.83 22.30 8.91
C LEU A 275 -39.44 21.51 10.08
N ALA A 276 -38.68 20.59 10.67
CA ALA A 276 -39.13 19.80 11.81
C ALA A 276 -39.49 20.70 12.99
N GLY A 277 -38.67 21.72 13.27
CA GLY A 277 -38.92 22.62 14.37
C GLY A 277 -40.07 23.60 14.16
N ILE A 278 -40.25 24.07 12.93
CA ILE A 278 -41.43 24.92 12.59
C ILE A 278 -42.71 24.09 12.72
N ALA A 279 -42.72 22.85 12.27
CA ALA A 279 -43.89 21.98 12.35
C ALA A 279 -44.31 21.60 13.78
N THR A 280 -43.40 21.70 14.77
CA THR A 280 -43.67 21.31 16.17
C THR A 280 -43.93 22.49 17.10
N ARG A 281 -43.89 23.75 16.63
CA ARG A 281 -44.06 24.95 17.47
C ARG A 281 -45.39 25.64 17.24
N GLU A 282 -46.06 25.91 18.33
CA GLU A 282 -47.37 26.52 18.35
C GLU A 282 -47.32 28.08 18.37
N THR A 283 -46.19 28.64 18.86
CA THR A 283 -46.04 30.10 19.03
C THR A 283 -45.18 30.70 17.92
N PRO A 284 -45.72 31.57 17.03
CA PRO A 284 -44.96 32.17 15.93
C PRO A 284 -43.78 33.05 16.38
N GLY A 285 -43.82 33.62 17.58
CA GLY A 285 -42.78 34.51 18.08
C GLY A 285 -41.44 33.78 18.43
N GLU A 286 -41.48 32.51 18.64
CA GLU A 286 -40.28 31.70 18.95
C GLU A 286 -39.51 31.21 17.73
N ILE A 287 -40.14 31.25 16.55
CA ILE A 287 -39.59 30.75 15.29
C ILE A 287 -38.26 31.39 14.92
N PRO A 288 -38.10 32.74 14.99
CA PRO A 288 -36.83 33.39 14.59
C PRO A 288 -35.65 32.93 15.49
N GLY A 289 -35.83 32.86 16.78
CA GLY A 289 -34.78 32.39 17.71
C GLY A 289 -34.40 30.94 17.47
N TYR A 290 -35.40 30.11 17.18
CA TYR A 290 -35.13 28.70 16.81
C TYR A 290 -34.34 28.57 15.51
N LEU A 291 -34.69 29.30 14.47
CA LEU A 291 -33.97 29.27 13.17
C LEU A 291 -32.51 29.68 13.34
N VAL A 292 -32.23 30.69 14.16
CA VAL A 292 -30.86 31.12 14.46
C VAL A 292 -30.11 30.04 15.22
N SER A 293 -30.70 29.44 16.25
CA SER A 293 -30.07 28.36 17.02
C SER A 293 -29.83 27.10 16.16
N THR A 294 -30.79 26.75 15.30
CA THR A 294 -30.67 25.66 14.34
C THR A 294 -29.55 25.90 13.35
N PHE A 295 -29.40 27.14 12.87
CA PHE A 295 -28.30 27.51 11.97
C PHE A 295 -26.94 27.30 12.65
N LEU A 296 -26.75 27.70 13.89
CA LEU A 296 -25.51 27.49 14.65
C LEU A 296 -25.21 26.01 14.87
N VAL A 297 -26.23 25.23 15.26
CA VAL A 297 -26.10 23.78 15.43
C VAL A 297 -25.71 23.10 14.10
N THR A 298 -26.33 23.54 13.00
CA THR A 298 -26.07 22.98 11.68
C THR A 298 -24.67 23.33 11.18
N LEU A 299 -24.15 24.52 11.47
CA LEU A 299 -22.74 24.87 11.17
C LEU A 299 -21.77 23.87 11.77
N ILE A 300 -22.02 23.44 13.00
CA ILE A 300 -21.13 22.48 13.70
C ILE A 300 -21.37 21.06 13.18
N PHE A 301 -22.58 20.53 13.31
CA PHE A 301 -22.87 19.13 13.00
C PHE A 301 -22.92 18.86 11.49
N GLY A 302 -23.58 19.71 10.74
CA GLY A 302 -23.65 19.60 9.27
C GLY A 302 -22.29 19.83 8.62
N GLY A 303 -21.53 20.83 9.11
CA GLY A 303 -20.18 21.09 8.66
C GLY A 303 -19.24 19.93 8.92
N PHE A 304 -19.28 19.37 10.13
CA PHE A 304 -18.45 18.23 10.52
C PHE A 304 -18.82 16.95 9.73
N THR A 305 -20.11 16.64 9.62
CA THR A 305 -20.59 15.50 8.82
C THR A 305 -20.20 15.69 7.35
N GLY A 306 -20.37 16.91 6.83
CA GLY A 306 -19.97 17.25 5.47
C GLY A 306 -18.46 17.14 5.24
N TYR A 307 -17.64 17.48 6.24
CA TYR A 307 -16.19 17.27 6.18
C TYR A 307 -15.84 15.81 6.05
N ILE A 308 -16.45 14.93 6.86
CA ILE A 308 -16.20 13.46 6.78
C ILE A 308 -16.57 12.92 5.41
N ILE A 309 -17.80 13.23 4.96
CA ILE A 309 -18.28 12.76 3.64
C ILE A 309 -17.38 13.33 2.54
N GLY A 310 -16.95 14.57 2.66
CA GLY A 310 -16.02 15.21 1.73
C GLY A 310 -14.65 14.49 1.69
N CYS A 311 -14.09 14.13 2.83
CA CYS A 311 -12.86 13.34 2.91
C CYS A 311 -13.01 11.97 2.25
N ILE A 312 -14.13 11.27 2.48
CA ILE A 312 -14.42 9.97 1.85
C ILE A 312 -14.52 10.15 0.32
N ARG A 313 -15.20 11.21 -0.15
CA ARG A 313 -15.31 11.52 -1.58
C ARG A 313 -13.95 11.86 -2.20
N MET A 314 -13.09 12.59 -1.49
CA MET A 314 -11.73 12.89 -1.95
C MET A 314 -10.87 11.63 -2.08
N ILE A 315 -10.97 10.72 -1.11
CA ILE A 315 -10.29 9.40 -1.19
C ILE A 315 -10.80 8.64 -2.42
N GLY A 316 -12.12 8.58 -2.61
CA GLY A 316 -12.73 7.91 -3.76
C GLY A 316 -12.34 8.52 -5.12
N ALA A 317 -12.10 9.84 -5.17
CA ALA A 317 -11.70 10.52 -6.39
C ALA A 317 -10.26 10.21 -6.84
N ARG A 318 -9.41 9.71 -5.94
CA ARG A 318 -8.02 9.29 -6.26
C ARG A 318 -7.96 7.98 -7.05
N PHE A 319 -9.00 7.14 -6.96
CA PHE A 319 -9.07 5.96 -7.80
C PHE A 319 -9.46 6.35 -9.23
N ASP A 320 -8.67 5.90 -10.21
CA ASP A 320 -8.91 6.22 -11.63
C ASP A 320 -10.29 5.70 -12.06
N ARG A 321 -11.21 6.62 -12.41
CA ARG A 321 -12.58 6.28 -12.76
C ARG A 321 -12.77 5.82 -14.21
N ASP A 322 -11.74 5.96 -15.06
CA ASP A 322 -11.83 5.59 -16.47
C ASP A 322 -11.96 4.07 -16.63
N GLY A 323 -13.17 3.56 -16.49
CA GLY A 323 -13.47 2.13 -16.66
C GLY A 323 -13.12 1.23 -15.47
N GLN A 324 -12.68 1.79 -14.35
CA GLN A 324 -12.32 1.03 -13.16
C GLN A 324 -13.54 0.53 -12.39
N LYS A 325 -13.53 -0.74 -12.01
CA LYS A 325 -14.53 -1.30 -11.10
C LYS A 325 -14.44 -0.62 -9.73
N SER A 326 -15.58 -0.33 -9.12
CA SER A 326 -15.63 0.35 -7.82
C SER A 326 -14.90 -0.44 -6.73
N VAL A 327 -13.98 0.24 -6.02
CA VAL A 327 -13.27 -0.34 -4.87
C VAL A 327 -14.13 -0.18 -3.62
N PRO A 328 -14.44 -1.25 -2.88
CA PRO A 328 -15.21 -1.16 -1.64
C PRO A 328 -14.34 -0.59 -0.52
N LEU A 329 -14.35 0.73 -0.34
CA LEU A 329 -13.46 1.48 0.57
C LEU A 329 -13.47 0.96 2.01
N VAL A 330 -14.64 0.57 2.53
CA VAL A 330 -14.76 0.03 3.90
C VAL A 330 -14.00 -1.30 4.03
N LYS A 331 -14.18 -2.22 3.07
CA LYS A 331 -13.46 -3.50 3.05
C LYS A 331 -11.96 -3.29 2.87
N LEU A 332 -11.57 -2.34 2.00
CA LEU A 332 -10.17 -1.97 1.79
C LEU A 332 -9.51 -1.53 3.11
N ALA A 333 -10.14 -0.60 3.83
CA ALA A 333 -9.63 -0.11 5.11
C ALA A 333 -9.51 -1.22 6.17
N GLN A 334 -10.46 -2.17 6.19
CA GLN A 334 -10.45 -3.30 7.14
C GLN A 334 -9.41 -4.38 6.78
N THR A 335 -9.09 -4.56 5.50
CA THR A 335 -8.22 -5.65 5.01
C THR A 335 -6.84 -5.60 5.67
N LYS A 336 -6.21 -4.43 5.67
CA LYS A 336 -4.89 -4.22 6.27
C LYS A 336 -4.86 -4.64 7.74
N GLY A 337 -5.87 -4.21 8.52
CA GLY A 337 -5.98 -4.58 9.94
C GLY A 337 -6.19 -6.08 10.14
N LYS A 338 -7.10 -6.69 9.37
CA LYS A 338 -7.40 -8.12 9.49
C LYS A 338 -6.19 -8.99 9.16
N ILE A 339 -5.50 -8.73 8.06
CA ILE A 339 -4.30 -9.49 7.66
C ILE A 339 -3.17 -9.27 8.67
N THR A 340 -2.93 -8.02 9.07
CA THR A 340 -1.87 -7.71 10.05
C THR A 340 -2.09 -8.39 11.38
N ASN A 341 -3.30 -8.36 11.92
CA ASN A 341 -3.60 -8.97 13.21
C ASN A 341 -3.47 -10.50 13.16
N ALA A 342 -3.98 -11.12 12.10
CA ALA A 342 -3.88 -12.56 11.94
C ALA A 342 -2.44 -13.05 11.76
N LEU A 343 -1.64 -12.35 10.94
CA LEU A 343 -0.28 -12.80 10.64
C LEU A 343 0.73 -12.45 11.73
N LYS A 344 0.53 -11.39 12.51
CA LYS A 344 1.38 -11.06 13.65
C LYS A 344 1.34 -12.09 14.77
N GLU A 345 0.32 -12.92 14.81
CA GLU A 345 0.24 -14.04 15.74
C GLU A 345 1.34 -15.09 15.45
N TYR A 346 1.69 -15.27 14.18
CA TYR A 346 2.68 -16.24 13.71
C TYR A 346 4.03 -15.62 13.41
N ASP A 347 4.02 -14.40 12.89
CA ASP A 347 5.20 -13.61 12.53
C ASP A 347 5.12 -12.22 13.17
N PRO A 348 5.73 -12.01 14.34
CA PRO A 348 5.76 -10.69 14.99
C PRO A 348 6.38 -9.59 14.14
N ALA A 349 7.25 -9.96 13.19
CA ALA A 349 7.91 -9.06 12.25
C ALA A 349 7.07 -8.75 11.00
N PHE A 350 5.90 -9.34 10.85
CA PHE A 350 5.05 -9.14 9.67
C PHE A 350 4.73 -7.66 9.39
N SER A 351 4.95 -7.25 8.16
CA SER A 351 4.56 -5.94 7.63
C SER A 351 3.59 -6.11 6.46
N TYR A 352 2.42 -5.50 6.59
CA TYR A 352 1.43 -5.51 5.52
C TYR A 352 1.96 -4.85 4.24
N ASP A 353 2.69 -3.74 4.34
CA ASP A 353 3.16 -3.00 3.16
C ASP A 353 4.22 -3.80 2.38
N LYS A 354 5.09 -4.54 3.09
CA LYS A 354 6.00 -5.49 2.46
C LYS A 354 5.24 -6.63 1.79
N PHE A 355 4.30 -7.24 2.51
CA PHE A 355 3.43 -8.29 1.96
C PHE A 355 2.69 -7.83 0.70
N GLU A 356 2.12 -6.62 0.73
CA GLU A 356 1.42 -6.07 -0.43
C GLU A 356 2.37 -5.84 -1.61
N GLY A 357 3.58 -5.36 -1.36
CA GLY A 357 4.62 -5.26 -2.39
C GLY A 357 4.98 -6.61 -3.02
N GLN A 358 5.20 -7.63 -2.18
CA GLN A 358 5.46 -9.00 -2.64
C GLN A 358 4.27 -9.55 -3.44
N LEU A 359 3.04 -9.38 -2.95
CA LEU A 359 1.83 -9.81 -3.64
C LEU A 359 1.73 -9.18 -5.04
N VAL A 360 1.95 -7.88 -5.14
CA VAL A 360 1.93 -7.13 -6.41
C VAL A 360 3.00 -7.65 -7.38
N ALA A 361 4.22 -7.90 -6.88
CA ALA A 361 5.30 -8.44 -7.69
C ALA A 361 5.02 -9.88 -8.16
N LEU A 362 4.51 -10.74 -7.27
CA LEU A 362 4.10 -12.11 -7.61
C LEU A 362 3.03 -12.16 -8.69
N ILE A 363 1.98 -11.31 -8.57
CA ILE A 363 0.93 -11.21 -9.60
C ILE A 363 1.53 -10.78 -10.94
N ARG A 364 2.39 -9.76 -10.94
CA ARG A 364 3.05 -9.28 -12.17
C ARG A 364 3.93 -10.36 -12.78
N MET A 365 4.72 -11.07 -11.98
CA MET A 365 5.54 -12.20 -12.47
C MET A 365 4.66 -13.27 -13.12
N ALA A 366 3.58 -13.69 -12.46
CA ALA A 366 2.67 -14.71 -12.99
C ALA A 366 1.93 -14.23 -14.26
N VAL A 367 1.59 -12.94 -14.36
CA VAL A 367 0.97 -12.37 -15.57
C VAL A 367 1.98 -12.30 -16.71
N PHE A 368 3.20 -11.80 -16.47
CA PHE A 368 4.18 -11.57 -17.54
C PHE A 368 4.99 -12.81 -17.92
N ALA A 369 5.08 -13.84 -17.10
CA ALA A 369 5.72 -15.08 -17.48
C ALA A 369 5.00 -15.74 -18.68
N GLU A 370 5.74 -16.39 -19.56
CA GLU A 370 5.14 -17.19 -20.64
C GLU A 370 4.49 -18.46 -20.09
N GLN A 371 5.20 -19.13 -19.23
CA GLN A 371 4.80 -20.37 -18.57
C GLN A 371 4.84 -20.12 -17.05
N PRO A 372 3.78 -19.52 -16.48
CA PRO A 372 3.76 -19.20 -15.05
C PRO A 372 3.85 -20.47 -14.16
N GLU A 373 3.43 -21.61 -14.66
CA GLU A 373 3.53 -22.93 -14.00
C GLU A 373 4.98 -23.38 -13.76
N GLU A 374 5.95 -22.83 -14.47
CA GLU A 374 7.38 -23.07 -14.23
C GLU A 374 7.94 -22.23 -13.08
N LEU A 375 7.27 -21.15 -12.71
CA LEU A 375 7.67 -20.31 -11.58
C LEU A 375 7.48 -21.06 -10.26
N ALA A 376 8.48 -21.01 -9.40
CA ALA A 376 8.37 -21.59 -8.06
C ALA A 376 7.25 -20.95 -7.21
N CYS A 377 6.97 -19.68 -7.45
CA CYS A 377 5.94 -18.92 -6.76
C CYS A 377 4.52 -19.12 -7.31
N TYR A 378 4.32 -19.97 -8.32
CA TYR A 378 3.00 -20.18 -8.93
C TYR A 378 2.65 -21.68 -8.91
N ARG A 379 1.52 -22.01 -8.26
CA ARG A 379 0.94 -23.36 -8.18
C ARG A 379 -0.41 -23.45 -8.88
N GLY A 380 -0.88 -22.36 -9.48
CA GLY A 380 -2.14 -22.32 -10.22
C GLY A 380 -2.11 -23.27 -11.41
N GLY A 381 -3.29 -23.67 -11.84
CA GLY A 381 -3.46 -24.39 -13.11
C GLY A 381 -3.24 -23.49 -14.33
N ALA A 382 -3.81 -23.87 -15.47
CA ALA A 382 -3.72 -23.08 -16.69
C ALA A 382 -4.17 -21.62 -16.45
N ARG A 383 -3.32 -20.71 -16.88
CA ARG A 383 -3.56 -19.27 -16.74
C ARG A 383 -4.75 -18.83 -17.63
N ASP A 384 -5.53 -17.87 -17.15
CA ASP A 384 -6.52 -17.17 -17.97
C ASP A 384 -5.86 -16.59 -19.22
N VAL A 385 -6.36 -16.96 -20.39
CA VAL A 385 -5.77 -16.57 -21.69
C VAL A 385 -5.68 -15.05 -21.87
N ARG A 386 -6.59 -14.29 -21.23
CA ARG A 386 -6.60 -12.82 -21.30
C ARG A 386 -5.35 -12.16 -20.72
N PHE A 387 -4.64 -12.84 -19.83
CA PHE A 387 -3.38 -12.33 -19.28
C PHE A 387 -2.25 -12.28 -20.34
N ALA A 388 -2.34 -13.07 -21.40
CA ALA A 388 -1.34 -13.07 -22.47
C ALA A 388 -1.29 -11.76 -23.27
N ASP A 389 -2.42 -11.04 -23.31
CA ASP A 389 -2.54 -9.79 -24.05
C ASP A 389 -2.12 -8.55 -23.27
N ILE A 390 -1.90 -8.69 -21.97
CA ILE A 390 -1.49 -7.58 -21.10
C ILE A 390 -0.03 -7.19 -21.40
N LEU A 391 0.17 -5.93 -21.74
CA LEU A 391 1.48 -5.31 -22.02
C LEU A 391 2.05 -4.56 -20.81
N GLU A 392 1.14 -3.92 -20.05
CA GLU A 392 1.45 -3.16 -18.84
C GLU A 392 0.29 -3.29 -17.86
N MET A 393 0.62 -3.34 -16.59
CA MET A 393 -0.37 -3.37 -15.51
C MET A 393 0.05 -2.45 -14.36
N THR A 394 -0.79 -1.48 -14.07
CA THR A 394 -0.61 -0.53 -12.99
C THR A 394 -1.49 -0.93 -11.80
N TYR A 395 -0.86 -1.23 -10.68
CA TYR A 395 -1.58 -1.46 -9.42
C TYR A 395 -2.20 -0.15 -8.93
N THR A 396 -3.42 -0.20 -8.42
CA THR A 396 -4.16 0.99 -7.99
C THR A 396 -4.34 1.10 -6.48
N ASN A 397 -3.44 0.48 -5.73
CA ASN A 397 -3.47 0.43 -4.26
C ASN A 397 -4.79 -0.13 -3.68
N GLY A 398 -5.39 -1.07 -4.39
CA GLY A 398 -6.63 -1.72 -3.99
C GLY A 398 -6.41 -3.22 -3.76
N THR A 399 -6.35 -3.65 -2.50
CA THR A 399 -6.32 -5.06 -2.10
C THR A 399 -7.39 -5.31 -1.05
N VAL A 400 -8.29 -6.24 -1.31
CA VAL A 400 -9.38 -6.60 -0.39
C VAL A 400 -9.30 -8.08 -0.04
N LEU A 401 -9.31 -8.37 1.25
CA LEU A 401 -9.43 -9.73 1.77
C LEU A 401 -10.88 -10.18 1.72
N ASN A 402 -11.16 -11.18 0.91
CA ASN A 402 -12.49 -11.81 0.82
C ASN A 402 -12.63 -12.91 1.88
N LYS A 403 -11.62 -13.77 2.02
CA LYS A 403 -11.62 -14.90 2.95
C LYS A 403 -10.17 -15.20 3.38
N MET A 404 -10.04 -15.70 4.59
CA MET A 404 -8.81 -16.29 5.12
C MET A 404 -9.15 -17.71 5.57
N ASN A 405 -8.32 -18.65 5.19
CA ASN A 405 -8.47 -20.06 5.55
C ASN A 405 -7.14 -20.58 6.10
N ARG A 406 -7.23 -21.48 7.08
CA ARG A 406 -6.07 -22.16 7.62
C ARG A 406 -6.32 -23.66 7.59
N GLU A 407 -5.39 -24.40 7.00
CA GLU A 407 -5.39 -25.86 6.94
C GLU A 407 -4.05 -26.37 7.49
N GLY A 408 -4.06 -26.77 8.75
CA GLY A 408 -2.84 -27.16 9.47
C GLY A 408 -1.87 -25.99 9.54
N ASP A 409 -0.70 -26.16 8.93
CA ASP A 409 0.39 -25.19 8.89
C ASP A 409 0.29 -24.22 7.70
N LYS A 410 -0.65 -24.45 6.81
CA LYS A 410 -0.85 -23.64 5.61
C LYS A 410 -1.91 -22.57 5.85
N LEU A 411 -1.52 -21.31 5.62
CA LEU A 411 -2.43 -20.18 5.60
C LEU A 411 -2.72 -19.76 4.15
N GLN A 412 -4.00 -19.62 3.83
CA GLN A 412 -4.48 -19.17 2.53
C GLN A 412 -5.23 -17.85 2.66
N LEU A 413 -4.90 -16.90 1.80
CA LEU A 413 -5.59 -15.62 1.68
C LEU A 413 -6.26 -15.53 0.31
N PHE A 414 -7.58 -15.31 0.32
CA PHE A 414 -8.39 -15.08 -0.86
C PHE A 414 -8.53 -13.57 -1.03
N LEU A 415 -7.83 -13.02 -2.01
CA LEU A 415 -7.68 -11.59 -2.21
C LEU A 415 -8.27 -11.16 -3.55
N ARG A 416 -8.81 -9.95 -3.59
CA ARG A 416 -9.13 -9.23 -4.82
C ARG A 416 -8.28 -7.99 -4.90
N THR A 417 -7.61 -7.82 -6.04
CA THR A 417 -6.73 -6.68 -6.33
C THR A 417 -7.23 -5.90 -7.52
N TRP A 418 -7.02 -4.57 -7.53
CA TRP A 418 -7.48 -3.67 -8.58
C TRP A 418 -6.32 -3.15 -9.42
N TRP A 419 -6.52 -3.19 -10.74
CA TRP A 419 -5.48 -2.88 -11.71
C TRP A 419 -6.02 -2.03 -12.85
N VAL A 420 -5.14 -1.26 -13.46
CA VAL A 420 -5.33 -0.67 -14.77
C VAL A 420 -4.41 -1.41 -15.73
N ASN A 421 -4.99 -2.15 -16.66
CA ASN A 421 -4.29 -2.95 -17.62
C ASN A 421 -4.28 -2.27 -18.99
N TYR A 422 -3.17 -2.40 -19.69
CA TYR A 422 -3.01 -2.02 -21.08
C TYR A 422 -2.81 -3.30 -21.89
N SER A 423 -3.80 -3.67 -22.67
CA SER A 423 -3.82 -4.93 -23.42
C SER A 423 -3.82 -4.68 -24.92
N GLU A 424 -3.11 -5.52 -25.67
CA GLU A 424 -3.18 -5.52 -27.12
C GLU A 424 -4.47 -6.23 -27.57
N GLN A 425 -5.27 -5.54 -28.38
CA GLN A 425 -6.50 -6.09 -28.94
C GLN A 425 -6.64 -5.62 -30.39
N ASN A 426 -6.65 -6.53 -31.35
CA ASN A 426 -6.83 -6.24 -32.78
C ASN A 426 -5.87 -5.16 -33.32
N GLY A 427 -4.59 -5.21 -32.94
CA GLY A 427 -3.56 -4.26 -33.39
C GLY A 427 -3.68 -2.87 -32.75
N ARG A 428 -4.41 -2.73 -31.66
CA ARG A 428 -4.50 -1.50 -30.83
C ARG A 428 -4.22 -1.83 -29.39
N VAL A 429 -3.78 -0.85 -28.62
CA VAL A 429 -3.66 -0.99 -27.16
C VAL A 429 -4.86 -0.37 -26.51
N VAL A 430 -5.55 -1.14 -25.68
CA VAL A 430 -6.75 -0.75 -24.96
C VAL A 430 -6.43 -0.66 -23.47
N LYS A 431 -6.78 0.47 -22.86
CA LYS A 431 -6.73 0.65 -21.40
C LYS A 431 -8.03 0.16 -20.78
N LYS A 432 -7.94 -0.68 -19.75
CA LYS A 432 -9.09 -1.19 -19.02
C LYS A 432 -8.81 -1.31 -17.52
N GLY A 433 -9.80 -1.00 -16.70
CA GLY A 433 -9.77 -1.31 -15.26
C GLY A 433 -10.29 -2.72 -15.01
N ASP A 434 -9.47 -3.56 -14.41
CA ASP A 434 -9.77 -4.95 -14.11
C ASP A 434 -9.54 -5.28 -12.64
N CYS A 435 -10.16 -6.36 -12.18
CA CYS A 435 -9.85 -6.97 -10.90
C CYS A 435 -9.15 -8.31 -11.13
N ILE A 436 -8.21 -8.64 -10.28
CA ILE A 436 -7.61 -9.97 -10.23
C ILE A 436 -7.99 -10.59 -8.90
N ASP A 437 -8.72 -11.70 -8.96
CA ASP A 437 -8.93 -12.57 -7.82
C ASP A 437 -7.74 -13.51 -7.73
N VAL A 438 -7.09 -13.51 -6.58
CA VAL A 438 -5.87 -14.30 -6.34
C VAL A 438 -5.98 -15.02 -5.00
N VAL A 439 -5.58 -16.28 -4.99
CA VAL A 439 -5.38 -17.05 -3.77
C VAL A 439 -3.90 -17.21 -3.57
N VAL A 440 -3.42 -16.70 -2.45
CA VAL A 440 -2.02 -16.88 -2.05
C VAL A 440 -1.94 -17.70 -0.78
N SER A 441 -0.89 -18.47 -0.65
CA SER A 441 -0.65 -19.29 0.54
C SER A 441 0.81 -19.27 0.97
N ARG A 442 1.00 -19.59 2.25
CA ARG A 442 2.30 -19.72 2.88
C ARG A 442 2.23 -20.73 4.02
N ASP A 443 3.34 -21.40 4.28
CA ASP A 443 3.57 -22.16 5.50
C ASP A 443 3.87 -21.19 6.66
N ILE A 444 3.08 -21.23 7.72
CA ILE A 444 3.21 -20.36 8.89
C ILE A 444 4.08 -20.90 10.01
N THR A 445 4.61 -22.12 9.89
CA THR A 445 5.55 -22.68 10.86
C THR A 445 6.92 -22.03 10.79
N ARG A 446 7.25 -21.43 9.64
CA ARG A 446 8.49 -20.70 9.43
C ARG A 446 8.24 -19.20 9.40
N GLN A 447 8.99 -18.50 10.23
CA GLN A 447 9.05 -17.04 10.14
C GLN A 447 9.76 -16.63 8.86
N GLU A 448 9.35 -15.54 8.28
CA GLU A 448 10.04 -14.96 7.14
C GLU A 448 11.48 -14.62 7.52
N ALA A 449 12.44 -15.15 6.76
CA ALA A 449 13.84 -14.83 7.02
C ALA A 449 14.05 -13.32 6.85
N PRO A 450 14.64 -12.66 7.85
CA PRO A 450 14.84 -11.23 7.76
C PRO A 450 15.84 -10.91 6.65
N GLY A 451 15.41 -10.14 5.68
CA GLY A 451 16.27 -9.45 4.75
C GLY A 451 17.00 -10.25 3.69
N PHE A 452 16.92 -11.57 3.72
CA PHE A 452 17.60 -12.41 2.73
C PHE A 452 16.65 -13.42 2.13
N SER A 453 16.67 -13.55 0.82
CA SER A 453 16.23 -14.76 0.17
C SER A 453 17.36 -15.28 -0.71
N ILE A 454 17.61 -16.57 -0.65
CA ILE A 454 18.55 -17.25 -1.53
C ILE A 454 17.84 -17.41 -2.86
N THR A 455 18.33 -16.76 -3.91
CA THR A 455 17.79 -16.91 -5.27
C THR A 455 18.32 -18.19 -5.93
N SER A 456 19.50 -18.65 -5.52
CA SER A 456 20.05 -19.95 -5.94
C SER A 456 20.01 -20.91 -4.78
N VAL A 457 19.33 -22.03 -4.96
CA VAL A 457 19.15 -23.07 -3.95
C VAL A 457 19.86 -24.35 -4.39
N HIS A 458 20.26 -25.15 -3.39
CA HIS A 458 20.68 -26.51 -3.64
C HIS A 458 19.49 -27.44 -3.72
N CYS A 459 19.46 -28.25 -4.75
CA CYS A 459 18.49 -29.33 -4.85
C CYS A 459 18.75 -30.39 -3.78
N GLU A 460 17.75 -30.65 -2.95
CA GLU A 460 17.83 -31.73 -1.93
C GLU A 460 18.01 -33.10 -2.58
N GLY A 461 17.60 -33.30 -3.83
CA GLY A 461 17.67 -34.57 -4.54
C GLY A 461 19.01 -34.85 -5.20
N CYS A 462 19.71 -33.86 -5.76
CA CYS A 462 20.94 -34.08 -6.53
C CYS A 462 22.11 -33.17 -6.14
N GLY A 463 21.90 -32.22 -5.21
CA GLY A 463 22.90 -31.23 -4.82
C GLY A 463 23.20 -30.15 -5.84
N GLY A 464 22.59 -30.17 -7.04
CA GLY A 464 22.79 -29.17 -8.04
C GLY A 464 22.17 -27.83 -7.64
N SER A 465 22.86 -26.71 -7.94
CA SER A 465 22.36 -25.37 -7.66
C SER A 465 21.53 -24.84 -8.84
N PHE A 466 20.39 -24.24 -8.55
CA PHE A 466 19.53 -23.63 -9.58
C PHE A 466 18.81 -22.40 -9.05
N ASP A 467 18.28 -21.58 -9.94
CA ASP A 467 17.52 -20.37 -9.61
C ASP A 467 16.07 -20.72 -9.25
N ALA A 468 15.78 -20.82 -7.96
CA ALA A 468 14.46 -21.18 -7.45
C ALA A 468 13.38 -20.12 -7.65
N VAL A 469 13.73 -18.89 -8.01
CA VAL A 469 12.73 -17.87 -8.37
C VAL A 469 12.14 -18.14 -9.74
N ARG A 470 12.99 -18.60 -10.67
CA ARG A 470 12.63 -18.80 -12.08
C ARG A 470 12.18 -20.20 -12.42
N GLN A 471 12.61 -21.20 -11.61
CA GLN A 471 12.40 -22.60 -11.90
C GLN A 471 11.78 -23.30 -10.71
N ARG A 472 10.63 -23.89 -10.91
CA ARG A 472 9.94 -24.71 -9.91
C ARG A 472 10.61 -26.07 -9.72
N ARG A 473 11.27 -26.56 -10.75
CA ARG A 473 11.92 -27.87 -10.74
C ARG A 473 13.41 -27.73 -10.97
N CYS A 474 14.16 -28.56 -10.27
CA CYS A 474 15.59 -28.67 -10.50
C CYS A 474 15.86 -29.06 -11.96
N PRO A 475 16.65 -28.27 -12.72
CA PRO A 475 16.93 -28.58 -14.11
C PRO A 475 17.78 -29.83 -14.31
N TYR A 476 18.41 -30.36 -13.25
CA TYR A 476 19.29 -31.51 -13.31
C TYR A 476 18.59 -32.82 -13.01
N CYS A 477 17.69 -32.86 -12.04
CA CYS A 477 17.03 -34.10 -11.61
C CYS A 477 15.50 -34.03 -11.61
N GLY A 478 14.91 -32.89 -11.91
CA GLY A 478 13.45 -32.71 -11.95
C GLY A 478 12.76 -32.60 -10.59
N SER A 479 13.47 -32.68 -9.47
CA SER A 479 12.89 -32.53 -8.13
C SER A 479 12.23 -31.16 -7.97
N GLU A 480 11.04 -31.13 -7.37
CA GLU A 480 10.28 -29.94 -7.15
C GLU A 480 10.80 -29.15 -5.94
N TYR A 481 10.84 -27.82 -6.07
CA TYR A 481 11.20 -26.90 -5.00
C TYR A 481 9.94 -26.33 -4.34
N HIS A 482 9.90 -26.40 -3.00
CA HIS A 482 8.75 -26.01 -2.19
C HIS A 482 8.92 -24.61 -1.62
N MET A 483 8.67 -23.58 -2.47
CA MET A 483 8.82 -22.16 -2.10
C MET A 483 7.83 -21.72 -1.01
N GLU A 484 6.69 -22.38 -0.85
CA GLU A 484 5.69 -22.09 0.17
C GLU A 484 6.23 -22.13 1.61
N LYS A 485 7.32 -22.86 1.83
CA LYS A 485 8.00 -22.91 3.12
C LYS A 485 8.82 -21.66 3.44
N GLU A 486 9.11 -20.84 2.45
CA GLU A 486 10.00 -19.69 2.60
C GLU A 486 9.31 -18.35 2.25
N GLY A 487 8.23 -18.37 1.51
CA GLY A 487 7.53 -17.19 1.08
C GLY A 487 6.10 -17.45 0.63
N TRP A 488 5.48 -16.40 0.11
CA TRP A 488 4.15 -16.49 -0.46
C TRP A 488 4.19 -17.09 -1.87
N ILE A 489 3.22 -17.95 -2.16
CA ILE A 489 2.98 -18.50 -3.50
C ILE A 489 1.56 -18.21 -3.95
N ILE A 490 1.36 -18.14 -5.27
CA ILE A 490 0.04 -18.03 -5.89
C ILE A 490 -0.52 -19.42 -6.16
N GLU A 491 -1.67 -19.75 -5.60
CA GLU A 491 -2.37 -21.02 -5.83
C GLU A 491 -3.39 -20.95 -6.94
N SER A 492 -3.99 -19.81 -7.14
CA SER A 492 -4.87 -19.54 -8.27
C SER A 492 -4.94 -18.05 -8.56
N MET A 493 -5.19 -17.71 -9.82
CA MET A 493 -5.33 -16.33 -10.26
C MET A 493 -6.30 -16.26 -11.44
N MET A 494 -7.25 -15.34 -11.36
CA MET A 494 -8.29 -15.16 -12.38
C MET A 494 -8.58 -13.68 -12.60
N LEU A 495 -8.76 -13.28 -13.84
CA LEU A 495 -9.19 -11.93 -14.22
C LEU A 495 -10.72 -11.83 -14.12
N SER A 496 -11.20 -10.88 -13.29
CA SER A 496 -12.63 -10.67 -13.02
C SER A 496 -13.17 -9.44 -13.75
#